data_91d723483d185dc9ebf2d2d8a1f90cb7
#
_entry.id   91d723483d185dc9ebf2d2d8a1f90cb7
#
_cell.length_a   1.000
_cell.length_b   1.000
_cell.length_c   1.000
_cell.angle_alpha   90.00
_cell.angle_beta   90.00
_cell.angle_gamma   90.00
#
_symmetry.space_group_name_H-M   'P 1'
#
loop_
_entity.id
_entity.type
_entity.pdbx_description
1 polymer ?
#
loop_
_entity_poly.entity_id
_entity_poly.type
_entity_poly.pdbx_seq_one_letter_code
_entity_poly.pdbx_strand_id
1 'polypeptide(L)'
;LENINFDTYICSPLTRTLQTFSIIFPDNKPIIEPLIREHLFHSCDVGRQPEELNKEFKSFDFSNLNKFWWNNNNKINEKKIVKEDFNDIKNRLDKFKLWLDKSNSNTIALVSHGTFLSQITDYMLENCEHFIWEY
;
A
#
# COMPACT_ATOMS: atom_id res chain seq x y z
N LEU A 1 -16.59 10.30 -0.20
CA LEU A 1 -15.56 10.46 0.84
C LEU A 1 -15.61 11.83 1.55
N GLU A 2 -16.34 12.82 1.00
CA GLU A 2 -16.32 14.22 1.47
C GLU A 2 -16.82 14.44 2.92
N ASN A 3 -17.49 13.47 3.52
CA ASN A 3 -18.06 13.58 4.87
C ASN A 3 -17.50 12.56 5.89
N ILE A 4 -16.41 11.88 5.55
CA ILE A 4 -15.80 10.90 6.44
C ILE A 4 -14.56 11.51 7.09
N ASN A 5 -14.55 11.55 8.43
CA ASN A 5 -13.35 11.87 9.19
C ASN A 5 -12.52 10.61 9.39
N PHE A 6 -11.34 10.58 8.84
CA PHE A 6 -10.40 9.47 9.01
C PHE A 6 -9.43 9.76 10.16
N ASP A 7 -9.27 8.77 11.05
CA ASP A 7 -8.28 8.83 12.13
C ASP A 7 -6.88 8.57 11.61
N THR A 8 -6.78 7.74 10.56
CA THR A 8 -5.50 7.29 10.01
C THR A 8 -5.59 7.17 8.49
N TYR A 9 -4.48 7.47 7.84
CA TYR A 9 -4.30 7.35 6.40
C TYR A 9 -3.20 6.34 6.12
N ILE A 10 -3.44 5.37 5.27
CA ILE A 10 -2.48 4.33 4.88
C ILE A 10 -2.35 4.31 3.36
N CYS A 11 -1.13 4.27 2.87
CA CYS A 11 -0.86 4.29 1.43
C CYS A 11 0.21 3.28 1.04
N SER A 12 -0.01 2.57 -0.04
CA SER A 12 1.02 1.75 -0.69
C SER A 12 2.18 2.64 -1.17
N PRO A 13 3.44 2.18 -1.08
CA PRO A 13 4.60 2.96 -1.51
C PRO A 13 4.83 3.00 -3.03
N LEU A 14 3.96 2.42 -3.87
CA LEU A 14 4.07 2.58 -5.32
C LEU A 14 3.73 4.01 -5.75
N THR A 15 4.50 4.57 -6.69
CA THR A 15 4.38 5.96 -7.12
C THR A 15 2.95 6.37 -7.48
N ARG A 16 2.21 5.52 -8.20
CA ARG A 16 0.82 5.79 -8.62
C ARG A 16 -0.14 5.99 -7.45
N THR A 17 0.01 5.20 -6.37
CA THR A 17 -0.82 5.36 -5.15
C THR A 17 -0.41 6.58 -4.33
N LEU A 18 0.88 6.91 -4.26
CA LEU A 18 1.36 8.13 -3.61
C LEU A 18 0.84 9.38 -4.32
N GLN A 19 0.82 9.40 -5.65
CA GLN A 19 0.23 10.46 -6.45
C GLN A 19 -1.28 10.59 -6.22
N THR A 20 -2.01 9.46 -6.26
CA THR A 20 -3.45 9.42 -5.97
C THR A 20 -3.72 9.96 -4.55
N PHE A 21 -2.97 9.49 -3.56
CA PHE A 21 -3.09 9.97 -2.18
C PHE A 21 -2.89 11.47 -2.08
N SER A 22 -1.84 12.01 -2.70
CA SER A 22 -1.52 13.44 -2.67
C SER A 22 -2.63 14.32 -3.29
N ILE A 23 -3.39 13.76 -4.24
CA ILE A 23 -4.51 14.47 -4.87
C ILE A 23 -5.76 14.42 -3.98
N ILE A 24 -6.07 13.25 -3.41
CA ILE A 24 -7.30 13.05 -2.62
C ILE A 24 -7.16 13.68 -1.22
N PHE A 25 -5.98 13.60 -0.62
CA PHE A 25 -5.71 14.03 0.75
C PHE A 25 -4.50 14.98 0.83
N PRO A 26 -4.57 16.17 0.19
CA PRO A 26 -3.41 17.06 0.02
C PRO A 26 -2.82 17.57 1.34
N ASP A 27 -3.64 17.68 2.38
CA ASP A 27 -3.24 18.20 3.70
C ASP A 27 -2.85 17.10 4.70
N ASN A 28 -2.93 15.82 4.29
CA ASN A 28 -2.69 14.69 5.17
C ASN A 28 -1.37 13.96 4.83
N LYS A 29 -0.88 13.19 5.79
CA LYS A 29 0.30 12.34 5.61
C LYS A 29 -0.09 10.87 5.85
N PRO A 30 0.24 9.97 4.93
CA PRO A 30 -0.07 8.56 5.12
C PRO A 30 1.02 7.84 5.92
N ILE A 31 0.61 6.78 6.60
CA ILE A 31 1.52 5.69 6.96
C ILE A 31 1.83 4.93 5.68
N ILE A 32 3.10 4.80 5.34
CA ILE A 32 3.55 4.08 4.15
C ILE A 32 3.65 2.59 4.50
N GLU A 33 2.79 1.77 3.89
CA GLU A 33 2.66 0.36 4.24
C GLU A 33 2.91 -0.55 3.01
N PRO A 34 4.07 -1.24 2.94
CA PRO A 34 4.41 -2.10 1.82
C PRO A 34 3.59 -3.40 1.75
N LEU A 35 2.90 -3.81 2.82
CA LEU A 35 2.04 -5.00 2.81
C LEU A 35 0.87 -4.84 1.83
N ILE A 36 0.40 -3.61 1.60
CA ILE A 36 -0.75 -3.32 0.72
C ILE A 36 -0.34 -2.94 -0.71
N ARG A 37 0.90 -3.24 -1.12
CA ARG A 37 1.37 -3.03 -2.50
C ARG A 37 0.65 -3.94 -3.49
N GLU A 38 0.75 -3.61 -4.79
CA GLU A 38 0.20 -4.45 -5.85
C GLU A 38 0.88 -5.82 -5.91
N HIS A 39 0.24 -6.75 -6.58
CA HIS A 39 0.80 -8.04 -6.96
C HIS A 39 2.04 -7.84 -7.84
N LEU A 40 3.21 -8.26 -7.36
CA LEU A 40 4.46 -8.11 -8.10
C LEU A 40 4.53 -9.13 -9.24
N PHE A 41 3.90 -8.82 -10.35
CA PHE A 41 3.86 -9.68 -11.53
C PHE A 41 4.43 -9.01 -12.77
N HIS A 42 4.17 -7.71 -12.97
CA HIS A 42 4.64 -6.91 -14.08
C HIS A 42 5.75 -5.95 -13.68
N SER A 43 6.47 -5.40 -14.66
CA SER A 43 7.54 -4.43 -14.39
C SER A 43 7.05 -3.13 -13.73
N CYS A 44 5.81 -2.73 -13.98
CA CYS A 44 5.19 -1.56 -13.37
C CYS A 44 4.86 -1.73 -11.87
N ASP A 45 4.96 -2.96 -11.35
CA ASP A 45 4.75 -3.28 -9.94
C ASP A 45 6.07 -3.29 -9.15
N VAL A 46 7.19 -3.09 -9.83
CA VAL A 46 8.50 -2.89 -9.20
C VAL A 46 8.55 -1.49 -8.61
N GLY A 47 8.84 -1.40 -7.32
CA GLY A 47 8.90 -0.14 -6.61
C GLY A 47 10.17 0.66 -6.88
N ARG A 48 10.17 1.89 -6.40
CA ARG A 48 11.36 2.76 -6.34
C ARG A 48 11.96 2.68 -4.94
N GLN A 49 13.28 2.86 -4.85
CA GLN A 49 13.96 2.85 -3.55
C GLN A 49 13.52 4.05 -2.68
N PRO A 50 13.57 3.91 -1.33
CA PRO A 50 13.15 4.97 -0.40
C PRO A 50 13.79 6.33 -0.69
N GLU A 51 15.08 6.34 -1.06
CA GLU A 51 15.83 7.56 -1.37
C GLU A 51 15.28 8.29 -2.61
N GLU A 52 14.76 7.54 -3.58
CA GLU A 52 14.15 8.11 -4.78
C GLU A 52 12.74 8.65 -4.48
N LEU A 53 11.97 7.92 -3.67
CA LEU A 53 10.65 8.34 -3.22
C LEU A 53 10.73 9.63 -2.38
N ASN A 54 11.71 9.74 -1.48
CA ASN A 54 11.95 10.92 -0.66
C ASN A 54 12.25 12.19 -1.48
N LYS A 55 12.83 12.06 -2.67
CA LYS A 55 13.11 13.22 -3.53
C LYS A 55 11.83 13.84 -4.10
N GLU A 56 10.83 13.01 -4.40
CA GLU A 56 9.57 13.41 -5.02
C GLU A 56 8.49 13.73 -3.97
N PHE A 57 8.34 12.87 -2.97
CA PHE A 57 7.32 12.98 -1.92
C PHE A 57 7.93 13.40 -0.59
N LYS A 58 8.49 14.61 -0.54
CA LYS A 58 9.29 15.14 0.59
C LYS A 58 8.53 15.21 1.92
N SER A 59 7.19 15.26 1.89
CA SER A 59 6.35 15.34 3.09
C SER A 59 6.01 13.98 3.69
N PHE A 60 6.30 12.88 2.99
CA PHE A 60 6.00 11.53 3.44
C PHE A 60 7.21 10.88 4.09
N ASP A 61 6.96 9.96 5.02
CA ASP A 61 8.00 9.21 5.71
C ASP A 61 8.17 7.82 5.12
N PHE A 62 9.34 7.55 4.52
CA PHE A 62 9.71 6.26 3.94
C PHE A 62 10.76 5.52 4.77
N SER A 63 11.04 5.97 6.00
CA SER A 63 12.10 5.41 6.86
C SER A 63 11.87 3.95 7.27
N ASN A 64 10.60 3.49 7.24
CA ASN A 64 10.22 2.11 7.52
C ASN A 64 10.40 1.15 6.33
N LEU A 65 10.70 1.67 5.13
CA LEU A 65 10.86 0.83 3.94
C LEU A 65 12.26 0.24 3.85
N ASN A 66 12.33 -1.05 3.55
CA ASN A 66 13.56 -1.70 3.12
C ASN A 66 13.96 -1.27 1.71
N LYS A 67 15.21 -1.41 1.35
CA LYS A 67 15.75 -0.97 0.04
C LYS A 67 15.00 -1.56 -1.15
N PHE A 68 14.59 -2.83 -1.07
CA PHE A 68 13.85 -3.55 -2.10
C PHE A 68 12.50 -4.03 -1.55
N TRP A 69 11.76 -3.13 -0.93
CA TRP A 69 10.50 -3.36 -0.21
C TRP A 69 9.41 -4.05 -1.05
N TRP A 70 9.51 -4.01 -2.36
CA TRP A 70 8.57 -4.69 -3.28
C TRP A 70 8.75 -6.19 -3.34
N ASN A 71 9.89 -6.74 -2.91
CA ASN A 71 10.11 -8.18 -2.81
C ASN A 71 9.48 -8.75 -1.53
N ASN A 72 9.25 -10.07 -1.50
CA ASN A 72 8.76 -10.77 -0.32
C ASN A 72 9.78 -10.73 0.83
N ASN A 73 9.29 -10.92 2.06
CA ASN A 73 10.02 -10.77 3.32
C ASN A 73 11.42 -11.39 3.35
N ASN A 74 11.61 -12.53 2.74
CA ASN A 74 12.91 -13.22 2.72
C ASN A 74 13.88 -12.66 1.67
N LYS A 75 13.41 -11.71 0.83
CA LYS A 75 14.14 -11.21 -0.34
C LYS A 75 14.17 -9.67 -0.43
N ILE A 76 13.77 -8.99 0.64
CA ILE A 76 13.78 -7.51 0.73
C ILE A 76 15.17 -6.89 0.55
N ASN A 77 16.24 -7.67 0.70
CA ASN A 77 17.62 -7.25 0.49
C ASN A 77 18.17 -7.70 -0.87
N GLU A 78 17.40 -8.43 -1.66
CA GLU A 78 17.82 -8.90 -2.97
C GLU A 78 17.44 -7.88 -4.06
N LYS A 79 18.43 -7.46 -4.86
CA LYS A 79 18.20 -6.63 -6.05
C LYS A 79 17.39 -7.38 -7.12
N LYS A 80 17.42 -8.71 -7.12
CA LYS A 80 16.67 -9.53 -8.05
C LYS A 80 15.17 -9.39 -7.77
N ILE A 81 14.40 -9.07 -8.81
CA ILE A 81 12.94 -9.03 -8.76
C ILE A 81 12.42 -10.47 -8.65
N VAL A 82 11.60 -10.73 -7.65
CA VAL A 82 10.96 -12.02 -7.43
C VAL A 82 9.45 -11.84 -7.54
N LYS A 83 8.87 -12.40 -8.61
CA LYS A 83 7.42 -12.38 -8.81
C LYS A 83 6.70 -13.07 -7.66
N GLU A 84 5.56 -12.52 -7.30
CA GLU A 84 4.66 -13.09 -6.30
C GLU A 84 3.66 -14.06 -6.95
N ASP A 85 3.26 -15.09 -6.20
CA ASP A 85 2.05 -15.86 -6.49
C ASP A 85 0.86 -15.34 -5.66
N PHE A 86 -0.34 -15.91 -5.86
CA PHE A 86 -1.52 -15.49 -5.11
C PHE A 86 -1.47 -15.84 -3.62
N ASN A 87 -0.70 -16.85 -3.20
CA ASN A 87 -0.50 -17.15 -1.80
C ASN A 87 0.36 -16.09 -1.11
N ASP A 88 1.30 -15.50 -1.83
CA ASP A 88 2.10 -14.39 -1.33
C ASP A 88 1.22 -13.19 -0.99
N ILE A 89 0.23 -12.87 -1.86
CA ILE A 89 -0.70 -11.77 -1.61
C ILE A 89 -1.59 -12.07 -0.40
N LYS A 90 -2.14 -13.29 -0.30
CA LYS A 90 -2.94 -13.71 0.85
C LYS A 90 -2.15 -13.61 2.15
N ASN A 91 -0.91 -14.09 2.16
CA ASN A 91 -0.02 -13.98 3.32
C ASN A 91 0.24 -12.51 3.71
N ARG A 92 0.34 -11.60 2.72
CA ARG A 92 0.47 -10.17 2.99
C ARG A 92 -0.80 -9.58 3.58
N LEU A 93 -1.96 -9.97 3.05
CA LEU A 93 -3.25 -9.54 3.59
C LEU A 93 -3.42 -9.99 5.04
N ASP A 94 -3.09 -11.24 5.37
CA ASP A 94 -3.18 -11.75 6.75
C ASP A 94 -2.25 -10.97 7.70
N LYS A 95 -1.03 -10.66 7.26
CA LYS A 95 -0.12 -9.80 8.02
C LYS A 95 -0.65 -8.38 8.19
N PHE A 96 -1.27 -7.84 7.15
CA PHE A 96 -1.88 -6.50 7.21
C PHE A 96 -3.07 -6.48 8.17
N LYS A 97 -3.92 -7.52 8.19
CA LYS A 97 -4.99 -7.67 9.19
C LYS A 97 -4.44 -7.68 10.61
N LEU A 98 -3.38 -8.48 10.88
CA LEU A 98 -2.71 -8.49 12.18
C LEU A 98 -2.09 -7.12 12.55
N TRP A 99 -1.70 -6.33 11.57
CA TRP A 99 -1.24 -4.97 11.80
C TRP A 99 -2.41 -4.04 12.15
N LEU A 100 -3.56 -4.19 11.44
CA LEU A 100 -4.80 -3.44 11.75
C LEU A 100 -5.31 -3.74 13.16
N ASP A 101 -5.30 -5.00 13.60
CA ASP A 101 -5.72 -5.41 14.94
C ASP A 101 -4.95 -4.69 16.07
N LYS A 102 -3.75 -4.26 15.79
CA LYS A 102 -2.90 -3.50 16.73
C LYS A 102 -3.07 -1.99 16.61
N SER A 103 -3.80 -1.53 15.59
CA SER A 103 -4.11 -0.12 15.40
C SER A 103 -5.21 0.30 16.37
N ASN A 104 -5.08 1.51 16.91
CA ASN A 104 -6.14 2.11 17.73
C ASN A 104 -7.08 3.01 16.89
N SER A 105 -7.01 2.92 15.56
CA SER A 105 -7.80 3.75 14.65
C SER A 105 -9.16 3.10 14.39
N ASN A 106 -10.23 3.89 14.48
CA ASN A 106 -11.59 3.43 14.19
C ASN A 106 -11.97 3.59 12.71
N THR A 107 -11.41 4.62 12.06
CA THR A 107 -11.73 4.94 10.67
C THR A 107 -10.44 5.19 9.88
N ILE A 108 -10.18 4.35 8.91
CA ILE A 108 -8.92 4.34 8.14
C ILE A 108 -9.22 4.61 6.66
N ALA A 109 -8.50 5.58 6.07
CA ALA A 109 -8.44 5.74 4.63
C ALA A 109 -7.28 4.87 4.08
N LEU A 110 -7.59 3.95 3.18
CA LEU A 110 -6.63 3.04 2.57
C LEU A 110 -6.50 3.31 1.07
N VAL A 111 -5.29 3.66 0.60
CA VAL A 111 -5.02 3.80 -0.84
C VAL A 111 -4.09 2.68 -1.29
N SER A 112 -4.63 1.77 -2.10
CA SER A 112 -3.97 0.53 -2.51
C SER A 112 -4.25 0.23 -4.00
N HIS A 113 -4.34 -1.03 -4.38
CA HIS A 113 -4.34 -1.52 -5.76
C HIS A 113 -5.41 -2.57 -6.01
N GLY A 114 -5.84 -2.66 -7.27
CA GLY A 114 -6.94 -3.54 -7.66
C GLY A 114 -6.74 -5.00 -7.28
N THR A 115 -5.59 -5.61 -7.59
CA THR A 115 -5.37 -7.04 -7.30
C THR A 115 -5.24 -7.30 -5.80
N PHE A 116 -4.60 -6.40 -5.04
CA PHE A 116 -4.54 -6.54 -3.57
C PHE A 116 -5.94 -6.40 -2.95
N LEU A 117 -6.69 -5.36 -3.34
CA LEU A 117 -8.03 -5.10 -2.81
C LEU A 117 -9.04 -6.17 -3.21
N SER A 118 -8.90 -6.81 -4.38
CA SER A 118 -9.76 -7.92 -4.78
C SER A 118 -9.71 -9.12 -3.83
N GLN A 119 -8.63 -9.25 -3.03
CA GLN A 119 -8.57 -10.28 -1.98
C GLN A 119 -9.48 -9.97 -0.77
N ILE A 120 -10.03 -8.76 -0.71
CA ILE A 120 -10.94 -8.29 0.33
C ILE A 120 -12.37 -8.24 -0.20
N THR A 121 -12.55 -7.76 -1.45
CA THR A 121 -13.86 -7.49 -2.06
C THR A 121 -14.44 -8.67 -2.85
N ASP A 122 -13.62 -9.68 -3.15
CA ASP A 122 -13.94 -10.80 -4.04
C ASP A 122 -14.25 -10.39 -5.50
N TYR A 123 -14.03 -9.12 -5.87
CA TYR A 123 -14.12 -8.62 -7.25
C TYR A 123 -13.01 -7.60 -7.54
N MET A 124 -12.74 -7.35 -8.83
CA MET A 124 -11.75 -6.36 -9.25
C MET A 124 -12.37 -4.97 -9.26
N LEU A 125 -11.79 -4.07 -8.48
CA LEU A 125 -12.18 -2.65 -8.45
C LEU A 125 -11.71 -1.95 -9.75
N GLU A 126 -12.53 -1.03 -10.23
CA GLU A 126 -12.14 -0.12 -11.32
C GLU A 126 -11.17 0.98 -10.83
N ASN A 127 -10.57 1.71 -11.76
CA ASN A 127 -9.68 2.81 -11.40
C ASN A 127 -10.45 3.90 -10.63
N CYS A 128 -9.89 4.29 -9.49
CA CYS A 128 -10.47 5.28 -8.58
C CYS A 128 -11.80 4.83 -7.92
N GLU A 129 -12.18 3.58 -8.05
CA GLU A 129 -13.30 3.03 -7.31
C GLU A 129 -12.96 2.91 -5.82
N HIS A 130 -13.96 3.06 -4.97
CA HIS A 130 -13.81 2.90 -3.53
C HIS A 130 -14.94 2.03 -2.97
N PHE A 131 -14.67 1.40 -1.84
CA PHE A 131 -15.65 0.64 -1.08
C PHE A 131 -15.41 0.84 0.42
N ILE A 132 -16.41 0.50 1.23
CA ILE A 132 -16.30 0.47 2.68
C ILE A 132 -16.04 -0.98 3.10
N TRP A 133 -14.97 -1.16 3.84
CA TRP A 133 -14.60 -2.45 4.42
C TRP A 133 -14.82 -2.39 5.93
N GLU A 134 -15.77 -3.17 6.40
CA GLU A 134 -15.97 -3.40 7.83
C GLU A 134 -15.08 -4.56 8.27
N TYR A 135 -14.13 -4.26 9.14
CA TYR A 135 -13.10 -5.19 9.58
C TYR A 135 -13.20 -5.45 11.08
#